data_021e40a2c9a2f5425cc3320413df12c2
#
_entry.id   021e40a2c9a2f5425cc3320413df12c2
#
_cell.length_a   1.000
_cell.length_b   1.000
_cell.length_c   1.000
_cell.angle_alpha   90.00
_cell.angle_beta   90.00
_cell.angle_gamma   90.00
#
_symmetry.space_group_name_H-M   'P 1'
#
loop_
_entity.id
_entity.type
_entity.pdbx_description
1 polymer ?
#
loop_
_entity_poly.entity_id
_entity_poly.type
_entity_poly.pdbx_seq_one_letter_code
_entity_poly.pdbx_strand_id
1 'polypeptide(L)'
;MHYFASLVRSAFVTSCTAFYRHPTYSPFRRVPSVAMSLSPPSENVYPALAVFDMDACLWDKEMYEMPAIPTETVKGNLNGRGEGVAGVKSGPHVIRLHTGSLVALQEHHEGAYPGMRCVMASSADTPKAERIGRAALRLLEVVPGVTVWDVLMKDWAGKDVNQIGRQPPLSSNKSKTHFPRIRELTGVKYDGMLFFDDCNWGDHCGMVSNGCKEDNGEGVVSVRTPNGLREADWR
;
A
#
# COMPACT_ATOMS: atom_id res chain seq x y z
N MET A 1 -11.40 -56.91 0.32
CA MET A 1 -11.35 -57.80 -0.87
C MET A 1 -10.55 -57.08 -1.95
N HIS A 2 -9.49 -57.76 -2.35
CA HIS A 2 -8.59 -57.60 -3.56
C HIS A 2 -7.80 -56.27 -3.67
N TYR A 3 -6.47 -56.21 -3.42
CA TYR A 3 -5.29 -56.91 -4.04
C TYR A 3 -5.07 -56.50 -5.51
N PHE A 4 -3.91 -55.85 -5.80
CA PHE A 4 -2.78 -56.25 -6.65
C PHE A 4 -1.94 -55.01 -6.90
N ALA A 5 -0.73 -54.89 -6.51
CA ALA A 5 0.57 -55.53 -6.83
C ALA A 5 1.35 -54.81 -7.96
N SER A 6 2.44 -54.23 -7.53
CA SER A 6 3.81 -54.22 -8.00
C SER A 6 4.14 -54.68 -9.44
N LEU A 7 4.95 -53.88 -10.14
CA LEU A 7 5.97 -54.40 -11.06
C LEU A 7 7.16 -53.44 -11.22
N VAL A 8 8.29 -53.91 -10.70
CA VAL A 8 9.66 -53.43 -10.97
C VAL A 8 10.11 -53.99 -12.31
N ARG A 9 10.76 -53.20 -13.17
CA ARG A 9 11.67 -53.72 -14.20
C ARG A 9 12.95 -52.88 -14.26
N SER A 10 14.02 -53.61 -13.93
CA SER A 10 15.42 -53.34 -14.17
C SER A 10 15.79 -53.67 -15.64
N ALA A 11 16.62 -52.86 -16.27
CA ALA A 11 17.38 -53.30 -17.43
C ALA A 11 18.64 -52.41 -17.65
N PHE A 12 19.73 -53.00 -17.37
CA PHE A 12 20.94 -53.24 -18.21
C PHE A 12 21.77 -52.03 -18.64
N VAL A 13 22.94 -52.01 -18.03
CA VAL A 13 24.19 -51.35 -18.45
C VAL A 13 24.75 -52.01 -19.69
N THR A 14 25.12 -51.21 -20.68
CA THR A 14 26.04 -51.65 -21.76
C THR A 14 27.16 -50.61 -21.87
N SER A 15 28.34 -51.06 -21.50
CA SER A 15 29.63 -50.35 -21.62
C SER A 15 30.08 -50.36 -23.08
N CYS A 16 30.41 -49.20 -23.63
CA CYS A 16 31.20 -49.06 -24.84
C CYS A 16 32.37 -48.12 -24.57
N THR A 17 33.56 -48.72 -24.44
CA THR A 17 34.84 -48.03 -24.41
C THR A 17 35.26 -47.68 -25.83
N ALA A 18 35.34 -46.40 -26.15
CA ALA A 18 35.98 -45.89 -27.37
C ALA A 18 37.17 -45.01 -26.99
N PHE A 19 38.34 -45.45 -27.38
CA PHE A 19 39.60 -44.70 -27.28
C PHE A 19 39.55 -43.50 -28.22
N TYR A 20 39.64 -42.25 -27.72
CA TYR A 20 39.87 -41.07 -28.53
C TYR A 20 41.20 -40.40 -28.13
N ARG A 21 42.04 -40.18 -29.15
CA ARG A 21 43.36 -39.51 -29.04
C ARG A 21 43.16 -38.04 -28.73
N HIS A 22 43.94 -37.51 -27.76
CA HIS A 22 44.03 -36.11 -27.43
C HIS A 22 44.68 -35.27 -28.55
N PRO A 23 44.09 -34.17 -28.99
CA PRO A 23 44.83 -33.10 -29.66
C PRO A 23 45.43 -32.17 -28.57
N THR A 24 46.69 -31.82 -28.79
CA THR A 24 47.43 -30.84 -27.99
C THR A 24 46.79 -29.47 -28.05
N TYR A 25 46.37 -28.96 -26.91
CA TYR A 25 45.78 -27.62 -26.77
C TYR A 25 46.89 -26.59 -26.59
N SER A 26 46.88 -25.56 -27.45
CA SER A 26 47.64 -24.33 -27.37
C SER A 26 47.19 -23.47 -26.18
N PRO A 27 48.07 -22.73 -25.50
CA PRO A 27 47.66 -21.91 -24.35
C PRO A 27 46.78 -20.74 -24.73
N PHE A 28 45.55 -20.74 -24.28
CA PHE A 28 44.62 -19.63 -24.42
C PHE A 28 45.21 -18.38 -23.76
N ARG A 29 45.38 -17.32 -24.55
CA ARG A 29 45.60 -15.93 -24.05
C ARG A 29 44.41 -15.56 -23.16
N ARG A 30 44.67 -15.28 -21.86
CA ARG A 30 43.69 -14.67 -20.98
C ARG A 30 43.35 -13.28 -21.48
N VAL A 31 42.13 -13.09 -21.97
CA VAL A 31 41.52 -11.80 -22.21
C VAL A 31 41.23 -11.23 -20.80
N PRO A 32 41.67 -10.01 -20.45
CA PRO A 32 41.30 -9.42 -19.17
C PRO A 32 39.78 -9.23 -19.14
N SER A 33 39.12 -9.89 -18.21
CA SER A 33 37.72 -9.66 -17.87
C SER A 33 37.61 -8.24 -17.34
N VAL A 34 37.09 -7.33 -18.14
CA VAL A 34 36.65 -6.02 -17.66
C VAL A 34 35.42 -6.29 -16.80
N ALA A 35 35.63 -6.36 -15.49
CA ALA A 35 34.53 -6.31 -14.55
C ALA A 35 33.86 -4.95 -14.71
N MET A 36 32.75 -4.91 -15.48
CA MET A 36 31.84 -3.77 -15.42
C MET A 36 31.33 -3.74 -13.97
N SER A 37 31.83 -2.77 -13.21
CA SER A 37 31.25 -2.36 -11.96
C SER A 37 29.85 -1.83 -12.30
N LEU A 38 28.84 -2.67 -12.21
CA LEU A 38 27.45 -2.24 -12.13
C LEU A 38 27.35 -1.50 -10.81
N SER A 39 27.36 -0.17 -10.84
CA SER A 39 26.89 0.64 -9.72
C SER A 39 25.54 0.05 -9.30
N PRO A 40 25.30 -0.18 -7.99
CA PRO A 40 23.98 -0.59 -7.56
C PRO A 40 22.95 0.40 -8.12
N PRO A 41 21.78 -0.06 -8.59
CA PRO A 41 20.74 0.86 -9.02
C PRO A 41 20.54 1.86 -7.88
N SER A 42 20.42 3.14 -8.20
CA SER A 42 20.09 4.17 -7.22
C SER A 42 18.84 3.70 -6.50
N GLU A 43 18.97 3.38 -5.20
CA GLU A 43 17.81 3.06 -4.38
C GLU A 43 16.88 4.27 -4.46
N ASN A 44 15.74 4.13 -5.14
CA ASN A 44 14.69 5.12 -5.07
C ASN A 44 14.23 5.16 -3.62
N VAL A 45 14.64 6.19 -2.91
CA VAL A 45 14.34 6.36 -1.49
C VAL A 45 12.92 6.92 -1.40
N TYR A 46 11.93 6.04 -1.31
CA TYR A 46 10.56 6.38 -0.97
C TYR A 46 10.15 5.64 0.32
N PRO A 47 9.12 6.12 1.04
CA PRO A 47 8.74 5.54 2.32
C PRO A 47 8.31 4.07 2.16
N ALA A 48 8.53 3.27 3.20
CA ALA A 48 8.04 1.90 3.27
C ALA A 48 6.52 1.84 3.48
N LEU A 49 5.92 2.92 4.01
CA LEU A 49 4.50 3.01 4.31
C LEU A 49 3.97 4.43 4.05
N ALA A 50 2.99 4.54 3.16
CA ALA A 50 2.16 5.74 3.02
C ALA A 50 0.92 5.60 3.92
N VAL A 51 0.71 6.57 4.79
CA VAL A 51 -0.38 6.64 5.77
C VAL A 51 -1.29 7.80 5.40
N PHE A 52 -2.58 7.54 5.22
CA PHE A 52 -3.55 8.57 4.83
C PHE A 52 -4.59 8.81 5.92
N ASP A 53 -4.90 10.07 6.18
CA ASP A 53 -6.18 10.40 6.79
C ASP A 53 -7.29 10.26 5.75
N MET A 54 -8.53 10.17 6.22
CA MET A 54 -9.70 10.01 5.35
C MET A 54 -10.38 11.33 5.01
N ASP A 55 -10.97 11.93 6.04
CA ASP A 55 -11.91 13.03 5.91
C ASP A 55 -11.18 14.29 5.45
N ALA A 56 -11.70 14.99 4.44
CA ALA A 56 -11.10 16.15 3.79
C ALA A 56 -9.65 15.97 3.27
N CYS A 57 -9.01 14.79 3.50
CA CYS A 57 -7.67 14.44 3.01
C CYS A 57 -7.74 13.45 1.82
N LEU A 58 -8.26 12.24 2.05
CA LEU A 58 -8.40 11.24 1.00
C LEU A 58 -9.54 11.59 0.04
N TRP A 59 -10.64 12.10 0.57
CA TRP A 59 -11.86 12.50 -0.14
C TRP A 59 -12.40 13.85 0.30
N ASP A 60 -13.39 14.36 -0.41
CA ASP A 60 -13.92 15.72 -0.33
C ASP A 60 -14.98 15.96 0.78
N LYS A 61 -15.18 15.01 1.70
CA LYS A 61 -16.23 15.07 2.72
C LYS A 61 -15.73 14.72 4.11
N GLU A 62 -16.50 15.18 5.11
CA GLU A 62 -16.37 14.79 6.49
C GLU A 62 -17.42 13.69 6.81
N MET A 63 -16.99 12.53 7.28
CA MET A 63 -17.91 11.40 7.47
C MET A 63 -18.94 11.63 8.59
N TYR A 64 -18.62 12.47 9.56
CA TYR A 64 -19.59 12.81 10.61
C TYR A 64 -20.79 13.62 10.08
N GLU A 65 -20.64 14.36 8.99
CA GLU A 65 -21.70 15.12 8.35
C GLU A 65 -22.61 14.26 7.47
N MET A 66 -22.18 13.07 7.12
CA MET A 66 -22.90 12.21 6.19
C MET A 66 -24.16 11.59 6.83
N PRO A 67 -25.33 11.72 6.19
CA PRO A 67 -26.60 11.29 6.77
C PRO A 67 -26.76 9.77 6.80
N ALA A 68 -26.14 9.02 5.89
CA ALA A 68 -26.36 7.59 5.74
C ALA A 68 -25.11 6.83 5.28
N ILE A 69 -25.05 5.53 5.58
CA ILE A 69 -24.03 4.63 5.02
C ILE A 69 -24.27 4.56 3.49
N PRO A 70 -23.24 4.81 2.65
CA PRO A 70 -23.42 4.79 1.21
C PRO A 70 -23.69 3.37 0.71
N THR A 71 -24.70 3.27 -0.18
CA THR A 71 -25.08 2.02 -0.87
C THR A 71 -25.23 2.22 -2.38
N GLU A 72 -25.33 3.48 -2.82
CA GLU A 72 -25.46 3.83 -4.23
C GLU A 72 -24.13 4.35 -4.76
N THR A 73 -23.83 4.01 -6.01
CA THR A 73 -22.59 4.38 -6.69
C THR A 73 -22.83 5.38 -7.80
N VAL A 74 -21.83 6.19 -8.09
CA VAL A 74 -21.77 7.11 -9.21
C VAL A 74 -20.62 6.68 -10.12
N LYS A 75 -20.94 6.32 -11.35
CA LYS A 75 -19.93 5.97 -12.36
C LYS A 75 -19.26 7.22 -12.92
N GLY A 76 -18.01 7.07 -13.33
CA GLY A 76 -17.22 8.12 -13.95
C GLY A 76 -15.85 7.64 -14.39
N ASN A 77 -15.14 8.52 -15.07
CA ASN A 77 -13.77 8.26 -15.49
C ASN A 77 -12.81 8.24 -14.30
N LEU A 78 -12.01 7.19 -14.21
CA LEU A 78 -11.02 7.01 -13.17
C LEU A 78 -9.63 7.50 -13.65
N ASN A 79 -9.53 8.79 -13.93
CA ASN A 79 -8.28 9.45 -14.35
C ASN A 79 -7.61 8.75 -15.56
N GLY A 80 -8.42 8.44 -16.59
CA GLY A 80 -7.96 7.81 -17.83
C GLY A 80 -7.75 6.27 -17.76
N ARG A 81 -7.96 5.65 -16.59
CA ARG A 81 -7.84 4.19 -16.42
C ARG A 81 -9.14 3.43 -16.70
N GLY A 82 -10.13 4.10 -17.25
CA GLY A 82 -11.42 3.54 -17.60
C GLY A 82 -12.58 4.10 -16.78
N GLU A 83 -13.79 3.58 -16.99
CA GLU A 83 -14.99 3.90 -16.22
C GLU A 83 -15.15 2.96 -15.02
N GLY A 84 -15.44 3.54 -13.86
CA GLY A 84 -15.68 2.80 -12.64
C GLY A 84 -16.45 3.62 -11.62
N VAL A 85 -16.47 3.20 -10.36
CA VAL A 85 -17.14 3.91 -9.27
C VAL A 85 -16.31 5.10 -8.82
N ALA A 86 -16.54 6.27 -9.42
CA ALA A 86 -15.85 7.52 -9.12
C ALA A 86 -16.48 8.29 -7.95
N GLY A 87 -17.61 7.84 -7.43
CA GLY A 87 -18.29 8.45 -6.29
C GLY A 87 -19.30 7.53 -5.64
N VAL A 88 -19.62 7.78 -4.37
CA VAL A 88 -20.65 7.05 -3.63
C VAL A 88 -21.60 8.03 -2.93
N LYS A 89 -22.88 7.67 -2.87
CA LYS A 89 -23.91 8.55 -2.32
C LYS A 89 -24.18 8.25 -0.84
N SER A 90 -24.22 9.30 -0.05
CA SER A 90 -24.74 9.32 1.31
C SER A 90 -25.88 10.36 1.38
N GLY A 91 -27.12 9.93 1.20
CA GLY A 91 -28.25 10.84 1.01
C GLY A 91 -28.04 11.77 -0.21
N PRO A 92 -28.15 13.10 -0.05
CA PRO A 92 -27.92 14.05 -1.14
C PRO A 92 -26.42 14.26 -1.46
N HIS A 93 -25.52 13.81 -0.63
CA HIS A 93 -24.09 14.02 -0.78
C HIS A 93 -23.46 12.93 -1.63
N VAL A 94 -22.43 13.30 -2.39
CA VAL A 94 -21.58 12.35 -3.12
C VAL A 94 -20.16 12.48 -2.59
N ILE A 95 -19.60 11.39 -2.07
CA ILE A 95 -18.24 11.29 -1.59
C ILE A 95 -17.36 10.91 -2.79
N ARG A 96 -16.27 11.65 -3.03
CA ARG A 96 -15.29 11.40 -4.11
C ARG A 96 -13.88 11.54 -3.59
N LEU A 97 -13.00 10.71 -4.14
CA LEU A 97 -11.56 10.86 -3.89
C LEU A 97 -11.06 12.21 -4.43
N HIS A 98 -10.14 12.84 -3.73
CA HIS A 98 -9.34 13.92 -4.29
C HIS A 98 -8.45 13.39 -5.43
N THR A 99 -8.09 14.25 -6.37
CA THR A 99 -7.32 13.84 -7.56
C THR A 99 -5.97 13.22 -7.20
N GLY A 100 -5.25 13.81 -6.24
CA GLY A 100 -3.98 13.27 -5.77
C GLY A 100 -4.14 11.94 -5.04
N SER A 101 -5.22 11.76 -4.29
CA SER A 101 -5.53 10.48 -3.63
C SER A 101 -5.78 9.37 -4.64
N LEU A 102 -6.55 9.68 -5.70
CA LEU A 102 -6.79 8.72 -6.78
C LEU A 102 -5.48 8.35 -7.49
N VAL A 103 -4.64 9.33 -7.82
CA VAL A 103 -3.32 9.10 -8.44
C VAL A 103 -2.43 8.26 -7.54
N ALA A 104 -2.31 8.61 -6.25
CA ALA A 104 -1.47 7.88 -5.29
C ALA A 104 -1.86 6.40 -5.17
N LEU A 105 -3.17 6.13 -5.06
CA LEU A 105 -3.68 4.77 -4.95
C LEU A 105 -3.57 3.99 -6.27
N GLN A 106 -3.71 4.65 -7.42
CA GLN A 106 -3.50 4.07 -8.75
C GLN A 106 -2.03 3.67 -8.95
N GLU A 107 -1.10 4.58 -8.68
CA GLU A 107 0.34 4.33 -8.80
C GLU A 107 0.81 3.22 -7.85
N HIS A 108 0.27 3.20 -6.62
CA HIS A 108 0.53 2.09 -5.70
C HIS A 108 -0.03 0.76 -6.22
N HIS A 109 -1.26 0.74 -6.73
CA HIS A 109 -1.86 -0.46 -7.33
C HIS A 109 -1.06 -0.98 -8.52
N GLU A 110 -0.58 -0.08 -9.38
CA GLU A 110 0.21 -0.35 -10.57
C GLU A 110 1.67 -0.76 -10.25
N GLY A 111 2.10 -0.66 -8.98
CA GLY A 111 3.42 -1.07 -8.53
C GLY A 111 4.53 -0.06 -8.82
N ALA A 112 4.19 1.24 -8.95
CA ALA A 112 5.16 2.31 -9.19
C ALA A 112 6.20 2.46 -8.06
N TYR A 113 5.86 2.00 -6.85
CA TYR A 113 6.70 2.08 -5.65
C TYR A 113 6.90 0.67 -5.05
N PRO A 114 7.82 -0.15 -5.60
CA PRO A 114 8.04 -1.52 -5.13
C PRO A 114 8.40 -1.58 -3.65
N GLY A 115 7.64 -2.34 -2.87
CA GLY A 115 7.85 -2.49 -1.43
C GLY A 115 7.16 -1.44 -0.54
N MET A 116 6.70 -0.30 -1.08
CA MET A 116 5.84 0.63 -0.35
C MET A 116 4.45 0.02 -0.17
N ARG A 117 3.86 0.24 1.00
CA ARG A 117 2.50 -0.21 1.36
C ARG A 117 1.65 0.97 1.79
N CYS A 118 0.32 0.80 1.81
CA CYS A 118 -0.62 1.86 2.17
C CYS A 118 -1.50 1.45 3.35
N VAL A 119 -1.80 2.40 4.24
CA VAL A 119 -2.75 2.23 5.36
C VAL A 119 -3.50 3.52 5.64
N MET A 120 -4.62 3.39 6.37
CA MET A 120 -5.40 4.53 6.87
C MET A 120 -5.11 4.81 8.35
N ALA A 121 -5.07 6.10 8.72
CA ALA A 121 -5.03 6.58 10.09
C ALA A 121 -6.04 7.72 10.26
N SER A 122 -7.30 7.40 10.49
CA SER A 122 -8.38 8.38 10.57
C SER A 122 -9.06 8.40 11.95
N SER A 123 -9.26 9.59 12.49
CA SER A 123 -9.98 9.82 13.73
C SER A 123 -11.48 10.00 13.53
N ALA A 124 -12.11 9.15 12.72
CA ALA A 124 -13.54 9.19 12.46
C ALA A 124 -14.34 9.36 13.77
N ASP A 125 -15.17 10.41 13.83
CA ASP A 125 -15.71 11.00 15.04
C ASP A 125 -16.61 10.06 15.84
N THR A 126 -17.38 9.27 15.13
CA THR A 126 -18.41 8.41 15.71
C THR A 126 -18.38 7.02 15.10
N PRO A 127 -18.94 5.99 15.78
CA PRO A 127 -19.10 4.68 15.19
C PRO A 127 -19.90 4.68 13.87
N LYS A 128 -20.75 5.69 13.67
CA LYS A 128 -21.48 5.89 12.42
C LYS A 128 -20.52 6.42 11.34
N ALA A 129 -19.72 7.44 11.63
CA ALA A 129 -18.73 7.99 10.71
C ALA A 129 -17.72 6.93 10.26
N GLU A 130 -17.21 6.10 11.19
CA GLU A 130 -16.35 4.95 10.87
C GLU A 130 -17.01 3.99 9.87
N ARG A 131 -18.27 3.61 10.12
CA ARG A 131 -19.01 2.70 9.19
C ARG A 131 -19.22 3.32 7.82
N ILE A 132 -19.51 4.62 7.76
CA ILE A 132 -19.66 5.35 6.49
C ILE A 132 -18.33 5.34 5.72
N GLY A 133 -17.24 5.71 6.37
CA GLY A 133 -15.91 5.70 5.77
C GLY A 133 -15.51 4.32 5.27
N ARG A 134 -15.64 3.28 6.09
CA ARG A 134 -15.35 1.90 5.68
C ARG A 134 -16.23 1.40 4.51
N ALA A 135 -17.50 1.85 4.44
CA ALA A 135 -18.37 1.53 3.31
C ALA A 135 -17.92 2.26 2.04
N ALA A 136 -17.55 3.55 2.15
CA ALA A 136 -17.04 4.32 1.02
C ALA A 136 -15.74 3.70 0.46
N LEU A 137 -14.79 3.31 1.31
CA LEU A 137 -13.55 2.64 0.89
C LEU A 137 -13.81 1.34 0.10
N ARG A 138 -14.87 0.59 0.43
CA ARG A 138 -15.26 -0.66 -0.24
C ARG A 138 -16.04 -0.48 -1.54
N LEU A 139 -16.51 0.73 -1.81
CA LEU A 139 -17.31 1.01 -3.00
C LEU A 139 -16.56 1.88 -4.03
N LEU A 140 -15.74 2.85 -3.57
CA LEU A 140 -14.94 3.71 -4.46
C LEU A 140 -13.88 2.87 -5.16
N GLU A 141 -13.78 3.01 -6.48
CA GLU A 141 -12.79 2.30 -7.29
C GLU A 141 -11.62 3.22 -7.65
N VAL A 142 -10.43 2.63 -7.70
CA VAL A 142 -9.18 3.28 -8.15
C VAL A 142 -8.89 2.99 -9.62
N VAL A 143 -9.19 1.77 -10.05
CA VAL A 143 -9.30 1.33 -11.45
C VAL A 143 -10.54 0.45 -11.56
N PRO A 144 -11.10 0.20 -12.76
CA PRO A 144 -12.31 -0.59 -12.89
C PRO A 144 -12.19 -1.95 -12.20
N GLY A 145 -13.12 -2.22 -11.26
CA GLY A 145 -13.18 -3.48 -10.51
C GLY A 145 -12.22 -3.59 -9.33
N VAL A 146 -11.41 -2.56 -9.02
CA VAL A 146 -10.51 -2.55 -7.86
C VAL A 146 -10.87 -1.39 -6.94
N THR A 147 -11.32 -1.69 -5.74
CA THR A 147 -11.73 -0.68 -4.77
C THR A 147 -10.53 -0.09 -4.01
N VAL A 148 -10.74 1.06 -3.36
CA VAL A 148 -9.76 1.61 -2.41
C VAL A 148 -9.43 0.59 -1.33
N TRP A 149 -10.45 -0.14 -0.83
CA TRP A 149 -10.26 -1.17 0.18
C TRP A 149 -9.37 -2.31 -0.31
N ASP A 150 -9.53 -2.76 -1.56
CA ASP A 150 -8.68 -3.80 -2.16
C ASP A 150 -7.21 -3.35 -2.21
N VAL A 151 -6.97 -2.09 -2.57
CA VAL A 151 -5.62 -1.51 -2.58
C VAL A 151 -5.02 -1.47 -1.16
N LEU A 152 -5.79 -1.04 -0.17
CA LEU A 152 -5.34 -0.97 1.22
C LEU A 152 -5.08 -2.36 1.83
N MET A 153 -5.77 -3.39 1.37
CA MET A 153 -5.67 -4.75 1.93
C MET A 153 -4.66 -5.65 1.21
N LYS A 154 -4.23 -5.29 0.00
CA LYS A 154 -3.47 -6.18 -0.90
C LYS A 154 -2.16 -6.69 -0.29
N ASP A 155 -1.48 -5.88 0.52
CA ASP A 155 -0.14 -6.16 1.03
C ASP A 155 -0.11 -6.73 2.46
N TRP A 156 -1.28 -7.07 3.02
CA TRP A 156 -1.43 -7.44 4.43
C TRP A 156 -1.93 -8.87 4.68
N ALA A 157 -1.91 -9.72 3.65
CA ALA A 157 -2.37 -11.11 3.73
C ALA A 157 -3.76 -11.27 4.39
N GLY A 158 -4.69 -10.35 4.09
CA GLY A 158 -6.05 -10.33 4.63
C GLY A 158 -6.20 -9.73 6.03
N LYS A 159 -5.12 -9.28 6.68
CA LYS A 159 -5.15 -8.63 7.99
C LYS A 159 -5.48 -7.14 7.83
N ASP A 160 -6.55 -6.68 8.44
CA ASP A 160 -6.85 -5.24 8.49
C ASP A 160 -5.91 -4.53 9.48
N VAL A 161 -5.00 -3.73 8.95
CA VAL A 161 -4.05 -2.90 9.70
C VAL A 161 -4.48 -1.44 9.78
N ASN A 162 -5.57 -1.08 9.08
CA ASN A 162 -6.08 0.28 9.04
C ASN A 162 -6.64 0.71 10.40
N GLN A 163 -6.24 1.88 10.86
CA GLN A 163 -6.72 2.46 12.11
C GLN A 163 -7.74 3.54 11.80
N ILE A 164 -9.02 3.18 11.85
CA ILE A 164 -10.13 4.07 11.51
C ILE A 164 -11.08 4.14 12.71
N GLY A 165 -11.30 5.34 13.23
CA GLY A 165 -12.14 5.62 14.38
C GLY A 165 -11.37 6.30 15.52
N ARG A 166 -12.10 6.72 16.55
CA ARG A 166 -11.52 7.22 17.81
C ARG A 166 -12.17 6.63 19.06
N GLN A 167 -12.87 5.50 18.88
CA GLN A 167 -13.35 4.72 20.02
C GLN A 167 -12.20 3.88 20.59
N PRO A 168 -12.17 3.63 21.90
CA PRO A 168 -11.11 2.84 22.50
C PRO A 168 -10.86 1.52 21.75
N PRO A 169 -9.60 1.13 21.50
CA PRO A 169 -8.36 1.73 22.01
C PRO A 169 -7.84 2.96 21.23
N LEU A 170 -8.54 3.43 20.19
CA LEU A 170 -8.17 4.62 19.43
C LEU A 170 -8.68 5.90 20.13
N SER A 171 -8.13 7.05 19.74
CA SER A 171 -8.51 8.38 20.24
C SER A 171 -8.34 9.44 19.15
N SER A 172 -8.67 10.70 19.42
CA SER A 172 -8.39 11.81 18.49
C SER A 172 -6.90 12.10 18.33
N ASN A 173 -6.03 11.62 19.24
CA ASN A 173 -4.59 11.82 19.15
C ASN A 173 -3.94 10.65 18.39
N LYS A 174 -3.72 10.85 17.08
CA LYS A 174 -3.15 9.83 16.20
C LYS A 174 -1.75 9.38 16.62
N SER A 175 -0.92 10.30 17.16
CA SER A 175 0.43 9.96 17.58
C SER A 175 0.48 9.04 18.80
N LYS A 176 -0.56 9.05 19.63
CA LYS A 176 -0.64 8.22 20.86
C LYS A 176 -1.35 6.88 20.61
N THR A 177 -2.16 6.75 19.59
CA THR A 177 -3.00 5.57 19.40
C THR A 177 -2.87 4.93 18.01
N HIS A 178 -3.12 5.67 16.95
CA HIS A 178 -3.12 5.12 15.58
C HIS A 178 -1.70 4.68 15.14
N PHE A 179 -0.72 5.57 15.25
CA PHE A 179 0.64 5.32 14.77
C PHE A 179 1.37 4.23 15.57
N PRO A 180 1.32 4.17 16.91
CA PRO A 180 1.89 3.05 17.65
C PRO A 180 1.27 1.71 17.24
N ARG A 181 -0.04 1.69 17.02
CA ARG A 181 -0.72 0.48 16.58
C ARG A 181 -0.40 0.10 15.12
N ILE A 182 -0.29 1.06 14.22
CA ILE A 182 0.19 0.82 12.85
C ILE A 182 1.60 0.24 12.89
N ARG A 183 2.51 0.84 13.67
CA ARG A 183 3.88 0.33 13.84
C ARG A 183 3.90 -1.11 14.35
N GLU A 184 3.12 -1.41 15.38
CA GLU A 184 2.97 -2.76 15.95
C GLU A 184 2.47 -3.76 14.91
N LEU A 185 1.40 -3.42 14.19
CA LEU A 185 0.72 -4.32 13.25
C LEU A 185 1.50 -4.54 11.95
N THR A 186 2.24 -3.54 11.50
CA THR A 186 2.95 -3.55 10.20
C THR A 186 4.42 -3.90 10.32
N GLY A 187 5.02 -3.69 11.50
CA GLY A 187 6.46 -3.80 11.73
C GLY A 187 7.28 -2.68 11.06
N VAL A 188 6.64 -1.70 10.42
CA VAL A 188 7.34 -0.56 9.80
C VAL A 188 7.74 0.42 10.90
N LYS A 189 8.99 0.88 10.89
CA LYS A 189 9.48 1.92 11.78
C LYS A 189 8.91 3.28 11.40
N TYR A 190 8.89 4.21 12.37
CA TYR A 190 8.37 5.56 12.15
C TYR A 190 9.13 6.34 11.08
N ASP A 191 10.43 6.18 10.98
CA ASP A 191 11.30 6.79 9.96
C ASP A 191 11.03 6.29 8.53
N GLY A 192 10.34 5.15 8.39
CA GLY A 192 9.86 4.61 7.13
C GLY A 192 8.42 5.02 6.75
N MET A 193 7.79 5.94 7.49
CA MET A 193 6.39 6.33 7.28
C MET A 193 6.25 7.75 6.74
N LEU A 194 5.37 7.92 5.74
CA LEU A 194 4.93 9.22 5.22
C LEU A 194 3.43 9.36 5.50
N PHE A 195 3.03 10.46 6.12
CA PHE A 195 1.66 10.72 6.57
C PHE A 195 1.06 11.95 5.90
N PHE A 196 -0.18 11.82 5.43
CA PHE A 196 -0.96 12.90 4.85
C PHE A 196 -2.22 13.16 5.70
N ASP A 197 -2.48 14.43 6.03
CA ASP A 197 -3.62 14.85 6.86
C ASP A 197 -3.99 16.30 6.50
N ASP A 198 -5.28 16.60 6.44
CA ASP A 198 -5.76 17.95 6.14
C ASP A 198 -5.47 18.92 7.28
N CYS A 199 -5.39 18.43 8.51
CA CYS A 199 -5.17 19.19 9.76
C CYS A 199 -6.22 20.29 10.01
N ASN A 200 -7.45 20.13 9.51
CA ASN A 200 -8.50 21.13 9.67
C ASN A 200 -9.00 21.23 11.12
N TRP A 201 -8.94 20.13 11.87
CA TRP A 201 -9.42 20.03 13.25
C TRP A 201 -8.32 19.95 14.31
N GLY A 202 -7.08 20.17 13.92
CA GLY A 202 -5.93 20.14 14.80
C GLY A 202 -4.63 19.86 14.07
N ASP A 203 -3.51 20.17 14.69
CA ASP A 203 -2.18 19.91 14.09
C ASP A 203 -1.77 18.43 14.22
N HIS A 204 -2.51 17.56 13.54
CA HIS A 204 -2.21 16.11 13.53
C HIS A 204 -0.83 15.82 12.94
N CYS A 205 -0.44 16.54 11.88
CA CYS A 205 0.89 16.40 11.28
C CYS A 205 2.00 16.73 12.28
N GLY A 206 1.90 17.87 12.97
CA GLY A 206 2.88 18.25 13.98
C GLY A 206 2.88 17.29 15.18
N MET A 207 1.71 16.84 15.66
CA MET A 207 1.63 15.85 16.72
C MET A 207 2.28 14.52 16.35
N VAL A 208 2.08 14.05 15.12
CA VAL A 208 2.64 12.78 14.65
C VAL A 208 4.15 12.91 14.41
N SER A 209 4.62 13.94 13.70
CA SER A 209 6.04 14.14 13.44
C SER A 209 6.86 14.37 14.73
N ASN A 210 6.26 14.97 15.75
CA ASN A 210 6.94 15.19 17.04
C ASN A 210 6.85 14.00 17.98
N GLY A 211 5.73 13.26 17.95
CA GLY A 211 5.43 12.18 18.89
C GLY A 211 5.80 10.77 18.41
N CYS A 212 5.99 10.59 17.10
CA CYS A 212 6.30 9.28 16.50
C CYS A 212 7.71 9.29 15.94
N LYS A 213 8.69 9.06 16.82
CA LYS A 213 10.13 9.05 16.52
C LYS A 213 10.79 7.76 16.97
N GLU A 214 11.87 7.41 16.31
CA GLU A 214 12.79 6.35 16.71
C GLU A 214 13.89 6.92 17.64
N ASP A 215 14.69 6.05 18.25
CA ASP A 215 15.72 6.43 19.21
C ASP A 215 16.80 7.36 18.61
N ASN A 216 17.01 7.29 17.29
CA ASN A 216 17.92 8.18 16.55
C ASN A 216 17.34 9.59 16.31
N GLY A 217 16.10 9.86 16.72
CA GLY A 217 15.40 11.12 16.54
C GLY A 217 14.68 11.28 15.20
N GLU A 218 14.88 10.37 14.25
CA GLU A 218 14.11 10.32 13.00
C GLU A 218 12.70 9.77 13.26
N GLY A 219 11.75 10.13 12.42
CA GLY A 219 10.37 9.71 12.63
C GLY A 219 9.48 9.94 11.43
N VAL A 220 8.17 9.92 11.67
CA VAL A 220 7.18 10.09 10.62
C VAL A 220 7.34 11.44 9.93
N VAL A 221 7.51 11.42 8.62
CA VAL A 221 7.39 12.62 7.78
C VAL A 221 5.91 12.88 7.55
N SER A 222 5.43 14.09 7.85
CA SER A 222 4.02 14.44 7.70
C SER A 222 3.84 15.61 6.74
N VAL A 223 2.83 15.50 5.89
CA VAL A 223 2.48 16.49 4.86
C VAL A 223 1.04 16.98 5.12
N ARG A 224 0.88 18.31 5.29
CA ARG A 224 -0.45 18.91 5.43
C ARG A 224 -1.11 19.05 4.06
N THR A 225 -2.36 18.61 3.99
CA THR A 225 -3.18 18.64 2.77
C THR A 225 -4.51 19.40 3.00
N PRO A 226 -4.49 20.70 3.34
CA PRO A 226 -5.64 21.45 3.83
C PRO A 226 -6.78 21.58 2.80
N ASN A 227 -6.54 21.25 1.55
CA ASN A 227 -7.52 21.24 0.47
C ASN A 227 -7.64 19.85 -0.16
N GLY A 228 -7.39 18.81 0.64
CA GLY A 228 -7.27 17.43 0.20
C GLY A 228 -5.93 17.13 -0.46
N LEU A 229 -5.62 15.85 -0.58
CA LEU A 229 -4.37 15.40 -1.21
C LEU A 229 -4.40 15.74 -2.71
N ARG A 230 -3.49 16.60 -3.13
CA ARG A 230 -3.28 16.96 -4.53
C ARG A 230 -2.15 16.13 -5.12
N GLU A 231 -2.11 16.04 -6.44
CA GLU A 231 -1.05 15.31 -7.14
C GLU A 231 0.35 15.88 -6.83
N ALA A 232 0.46 17.21 -6.68
CA ALA A 232 1.72 17.86 -6.30
C ALA A 232 2.18 17.57 -4.86
N ASP A 233 1.27 17.17 -3.97
CA ASP A 233 1.61 16.80 -2.59
C ASP A 233 2.10 15.35 -2.52
N TRP A 234 1.72 14.52 -3.50
CA TRP A 234 2.12 13.12 -3.62
C TRP A 234 3.50 12.95 -4.30
N ARG A 235 3.82 13.81 -5.30
CA ARG A 235 5.06 13.76 -6.09
C ARG A 235 6.18 14.59 -5.44
#